data_456c50b83aa670820e659fba3ce74020
#
_entry.id   456c50b83aa670820e659fba3ce74020
#
_cell.length_a   1.000
_cell.length_b   1.000
_cell.length_c   1.000
_cell.angle_alpha   90.00
_cell.angle_beta   90.00
_cell.angle_gamma   90.00
#
_symmetry.space_group_name_H-M   'P 1'
#
loop_
_entity.id
_entity.type
_entity.pdbx_description
1 polymer ?
#
loop_
_entity_poly.entity_id
_entity_poly.type
_entity_poly.pdbx_seq_one_letter_code
_entity_poly.pdbx_strand_id
1 'polypeptide(L)'
;MGQHQMPSADDQLKHLSKKLNLSDDQQAKLKPILEDQRKQMETIHNDSSLSREDRFSKMQELRKNSDDQIKSVLNADQQKNFDKMREQQHERMKNWRKGGENAPPAGENQ
;
A
#
# COMPACT_ATOMS: atom_id res chain seq x y z
N MET A 1 -9.64 -8.00 -20.00
CA MET A 1 -9.56 -7.88 -19.39
C MET A 1 -8.44 -7.49 -18.84
N GLY A 2 -7.59 -7.63 -18.65
CA GLY A 2 -6.38 -7.23 -18.21
C GLY A 2 -6.42 -6.01 -17.40
N GLN A 3 -7.33 -5.88 -16.65
CA GLN A 3 -7.37 -4.74 -16.00
C GLN A 3 -6.41 -4.68 -14.94
N HIS A 4 -5.76 -3.62 -14.73
CA HIS A 4 -4.86 -3.39 -13.65
C HIS A 4 -5.66 -2.93 -12.47
N GLN A 5 -6.40 -3.84 -11.93
CA GLN A 5 -7.19 -3.52 -10.78
C GLN A 5 -6.34 -3.61 -9.53
N MET A 6 -6.66 -2.80 -8.55
CA MET A 6 -6.01 -2.91 -7.27
C MET A 6 -6.43 -4.22 -6.62
N PRO A 7 -5.52 -4.83 -5.87
CA PRO A 7 -5.88 -6.06 -5.15
C PRO A 7 -7.07 -5.81 -4.24
N SER A 8 -7.92 -6.78 -4.12
CA SER A 8 -9.05 -6.66 -3.20
C SER A 8 -8.54 -6.66 -1.76
N ALA A 9 -9.41 -6.25 -0.84
CA ALA A 9 -9.07 -6.30 0.57
C ALA A 9 -8.73 -7.71 1.00
N ASP A 10 -9.45 -8.69 0.48
CA ASP A 10 -9.18 -10.09 0.80
C ASP A 10 -7.80 -10.52 0.32
N ASP A 11 -7.41 -10.10 -0.86
CA ASP A 11 -6.09 -10.43 -1.40
C ASP A 11 -4.99 -9.81 -0.57
N GLN A 12 -5.16 -8.55 -0.18
CA GLN A 12 -4.20 -7.88 0.68
C GLN A 12 -4.10 -8.57 2.03
N LEU A 13 -5.23 -8.98 2.57
CA LEU A 13 -5.27 -9.68 3.84
C LEU A 13 -4.53 -11.00 3.76
N LYS A 14 -4.73 -11.74 2.69
CA LYS A 14 -4.02 -12.99 2.48
C LYS A 14 -2.52 -12.77 2.42
N HIS A 15 -2.11 -11.75 1.70
CA HIS A 15 -0.71 -11.42 1.55
C HIS A 15 -0.08 -11.07 2.91
N LEU A 16 -0.75 -10.22 3.66
CA LEU A 16 -0.27 -9.83 4.99
C LEU A 16 -0.25 -11.01 5.95
N SER A 17 -1.29 -11.84 5.89
CA SER A 17 -1.37 -13.02 6.73
C SER A 17 -0.19 -13.95 6.50
N LYS A 18 0.16 -14.13 5.26
CA LYS A 18 1.27 -14.98 4.87
C LYS A 18 2.60 -14.41 5.32
N LYS A 19 2.78 -13.11 5.16
CA LYS A 19 4.04 -12.47 5.50
C LYS A 19 4.23 -12.29 7.00
N LEU A 20 3.14 -12.07 7.73
CA LEU A 20 3.20 -11.75 9.14
C LEU A 20 2.70 -12.85 10.05
N ASN A 21 2.20 -13.95 9.49
CA ASN A 21 1.64 -15.05 10.29
C ASN A 21 0.51 -14.56 11.18
N LEU A 22 -0.48 -13.95 10.58
CA LEU A 22 -1.60 -13.39 11.34
C LEU A 22 -2.50 -14.47 11.90
N SER A 23 -2.99 -14.26 13.11
CA SER A 23 -3.99 -15.15 13.69
C SER A 23 -5.36 -14.86 13.05
N ASP A 24 -6.32 -15.75 13.28
CA ASP A 24 -7.66 -15.56 12.76
C ASP A 24 -8.28 -14.29 13.31
N ASP A 25 -8.06 -14.00 14.60
CA ASP A 25 -8.55 -12.77 15.21
C ASP A 25 -7.96 -11.55 14.57
N GLN A 26 -6.66 -11.57 14.30
CA GLN A 26 -6.01 -10.44 13.66
C GLN A 26 -6.53 -10.23 12.25
N GLN A 27 -6.75 -11.31 11.52
CA GLN A 27 -7.30 -11.21 10.17
C GLN A 27 -8.69 -10.61 10.20
N ALA A 28 -9.52 -11.01 11.16
CA ALA A 28 -10.87 -10.49 11.29
C ALA A 28 -10.85 -8.98 11.59
N LYS A 29 -9.89 -8.54 12.39
CA LYS A 29 -9.77 -7.13 12.72
C LYS A 29 -9.22 -6.31 11.58
N LEU A 30 -8.32 -6.88 10.81
CA LEU A 30 -7.70 -6.16 9.69
C LEU A 30 -8.61 -6.04 8.48
N LYS A 31 -9.50 -6.98 8.30
CA LYS A 31 -10.35 -6.96 7.11
C LYS A 31 -11.10 -5.65 6.92
N PRO A 32 -11.83 -5.14 7.93
CA PRO A 32 -12.54 -3.86 7.76
C PRO A 32 -11.58 -2.68 7.54
N ILE A 33 -10.40 -2.73 8.13
CA ILE A 33 -9.41 -1.68 7.93
C ILE A 33 -8.97 -1.63 6.48
N LEU A 34 -8.68 -2.79 5.91
CA LEU A 34 -8.24 -2.88 4.52
C LEU A 34 -9.37 -2.54 3.55
N GLU A 35 -10.59 -2.93 3.86
CA GLU A 35 -11.73 -2.59 3.03
C GLU A 35 -11.97 -1.09 3.01
N ASP A 36 -11.87 -0.47 4.17
CA ASP A 36 -12.03 0.97 4.27
C ASP A 36 -10.93 1.71 3.51
N GLN A 37 -9.71 1.24 3.66
CA GLN A 37 -8.58 1.82 2.93
C GLN A 37 -8.83 1.76 1.43
N ARG A 38 -9.27 0.61 0.96
CA ARG A 38 -9.52 0.42 -0.46
C ARG A 38 -10.59 1.38 -0.97
N LYS A 39 -11.66 1.53 -0.20
CA LYS A 39 -12.73 2.46 -0.57
C LYS A 39 -12.24 3.89 -0.67
N GLN A 40 -11.45 4.30 0.31
CA GLN A 40 -10.92 5.65 0.30
C GLN A 40 -9.95 5.87 -0.85
N MET A 41 -9.15 4.85 -1.15
CA MET A 41 -8.24 4.92 -2.29
C MET A 41 -9.00 5.09 -3.59
N GLU A 42 -10.09 4.36 -3.75
CA GLU A 42 -10.91 4.48 -4.94
C GLU A 42 -11.53 5.87 -5.06
N THR A 43 -12.00 6.40 -3.95
CA THR A 43 -12.58 7.73 -3.92
C THR A 43 -11.56 8.78 -4.36
N ILE A 44 -10.36 8.69 -3.82
CA ILE A 44 -9.29 9.62 -4.17
C ILE A 44 -8.91 9.46 -5.64
N HIS A 45 -8.77 8.22 -6.08
CA HIS A 45 -8.37 7.93 -7.44
C HIS A 45 -9.40 8.47 -8.45
N ASN A 46 -10.67 8.39 -8.11
CA ASN A 46 -11.73 8.81 -9.00
C ASN A 46 -12.11 10.28 -8.88
N ASP A 47 -11.47 11.00 -7.99
CA ASP A 47 -11.76 12.40 -7.79
C ASP A 47 -11.02 13.25 -8.82
N SER A 48 -11.72 13.62 -9.87
CA SER A 48 -11.12 14.38 -10.95
C SER A 48 -10.83 15.84 -10.57
N SER A 49 -11.34 16.29 -9.45
CA SER A 49 -11.09 17.66 -8.99
C SER A 49 -9.72 17.81 -8.35
N LEU A 50 -9.06 16.70 -8.02
CA LEU A 50 -7.76 16.73 -7.39
C LEU A 50 -6.64 16.81 -8.41
N SER A 51 -5.64 17.64 -8.14
CA SER A 51 -4.43 17.63 -8.93
C SER A 51 -3.67 16.34 -8.65
N ARG A 52 -2.68 16.06 -9.47
CA ARG A 52 -1.83 14.87 -9.25
C ARG A 52 -1.13 14.96 -7.90
N GLU A 53 -0.65 16.15 -7.57
CA GLU A 53 0.05 16.36 -6.31
C GLU A 53 -0.87 16.18 -5.11
N ASP A 54 -2.07 16.75 -5.20
CA ASP A 54 -3.05 16.61 -4.11
C ASP A 54 -3.47 15.16 -3.94
N ARG A 55 -3.65 14.47 -5.06
CA ARG A 55 -4.00 13.06 -5.03
C ARG A 55 -2.91 12.25 -4.34
N PHE A 56 -1.68 12.53 -4.70
CA PHE A 56 -0.53 11.84 -4.11
C PHE A 56 -0.47 12.09 -2.60
N SER A 57 -0.64 13.34 -2.19
CA SER A 57 -0.63 13.69 -0.77
C SER A 57 -1.72 12.97 0.00
N LYS A 58 -2.91 12.93 -0.56
CA LYS A 58 -4.02 12.24 0.10
C LYS A 58 -3.79 10.74 0.20
N MET A 59 -3.22 10.16 -0.84
CA MET A 59 -2.88 8.74 -0.82
C MET A 59 -1.83 8.43 0.24
N GLN A 60 -0.86 9.30 0.40
CA GLN A 60 0.17 9.15 1.42
C GLN A 60 -0.43 9.21 2.82
N GLU A 61 -1.30 10.18 3.05
CA GLU A 61 -1.97 10.31 4.34
C GLU A 61 -2.81 9.09 4.64
N LEU A 62 -3.56 8.64 3.65
CA LEU A 62 -4.40 7.46 3.80
C LEU A 62 -3.56 6.24 4.16
N ARG A 63 -2.46 6.06 3.46
CA ARG A 63 -1.58 4.92 3.71
C ARG A 63 -1.01 4.96 5.12
N LYS A 64 -0.58 6.14 5.55
CA LYS A 64 -0.04 6.29 6.89
C LYS A 64 -1.08 5.96 7.95
N ASN A 65 -2.28 6.50 7.79
CA ASN A 65 -3.36 6.23 8.74
C ASN A 65 -3.72 4.75 8.77
N SER A 66 -3.78 4.13 7.61
CA SER A 66 -4.09 2.71 7.52
C SER A 66 -2.99 1.87 8.15
N ASP A 67 -1.74 2.23 7.90
CA ASP A 67 -0.60 1.50 8.49
C ASP A 67 -0.63 1.58 10.01
N ASP A 68 -0.96 2.75 10.55
CA ASP A 68 -1.08 2.90 12.01
C ASP A 68 -2.17 2.01 12.56
N GLN A 69 -3.30 1.94 11.87
CA GLN A 69 -4.39 1.07 12.29
C GLN A 69 -4.01 -0.40 12.20
N ILE A 70 -3.33 -0.76 11.13
CA ILE A 70 -2.88 -2.14 10.95
C ILE A 70 -1.90 -2.51 12.08
N LYS A 71 -0.96 -1.63 12.37
CA LYS A 71 0.04 -1.89 13.39
C LYS A 71 -0.59 -2.04 14.78
N SER A 72 -1.69 -1.35 15.03
CA SER A 72 -2.36 -1.45 16.33
C SER A 72 -2.93 -2.85 16.58
N VAL A 73 -3.12 -3.63 15.53
CA VAL A 73 -3.63 -5.00 15.63
C VAL A 73 -2.48 -6.01 15.74
N LEU A 74 -1.27 -5.61 15.39
CA LEU A 74 -0.12 -6.51 15.34
C LEU A 74 0.64 -6.55 16.66
N ASN A 75 1.27 -7.70 16.94
CA ASN A 75 2.17 -7.78 18.08
C ASN A 75 3.52 -7.14 17.71
N ALA A 76 4.45 -7.11 18.67
CA ALA A 76 5.73 -6.41 18.48
C ALA A 76 6.55 -6.96 17.32
N ASP A 77 6.63 -8.27 17.22
CA ASP A 77 7.40 -8.90 16.15
C ASP A 77 6.76 -8.65 14.80
N GLN A 78 5.46 -8.73 14.74
CA GLN A 78 4.73 -8.48 13.51
C GLN A 78 4.86 -7.02 13.07
N GLN A 79 4.86 -6.11 14.02
CA GLN A 79 5.06 -4.69 13.72
C GLN A 79 6.43 -4.45 13.10
N LYS A 80 7.45 -5.11 13.63
CA LYS A 80 8.80 -5.00 13.05
C LYS A 80 8.82 -5.52 11.63
N ASN A 81 8.19 -6.64 11.39
CA ASN A 81 8.17 -7.23 10.06
C ASN A 81 7.36 -6.37 9.10
N PHE A 82 6.28 -5.79 9.58
CA PHE A 82 5.47 -4.90 8.78
C PHE A 82 6.26 -3.64 8.39
N ASP A 83 6.98 -3.07 9.34
CA ASP A 83 7.82 -1.91 9.07
C ASP A 83 8.89 -2.24 8.03
N LYS A 84 9.48 -3.42 8.11
CA LYS A 84 10.46 -3.85 7.12
C LYS A 84 9.84 -3.97 5.74
N MET A 85 8.64 -4.51 5.66
CA MET A 85 7.92 -4.61 4.39
C MET A 85 7.70 -3.24 3.77
N ARG A 86 7.27 -2.29 4.59
CA ARG A 86 7.00 -0.93 4.12
C ARG A 86 8.28 -0.23 3.70
N GLU A 87 9.34 -0.45 4.45
CA GLU A 87 10.64 0.09 4.12
C GLU A 87 11.14 -0.42 2.79
N GLN A 88 11.01 -1.72 2.57
CA GLN A 88 11.40 -2.33 1.31
C GLN A 88 10.59 -1.81 0.15
N GLN A 89 9.29 -1.64 0.35
CA GLN A 89 8.43 -1.08 -0.68
C GLN A 89 8.82 0.35 -1.00
N HIS A 90 9.11 1.12 0.02
CA HIS A 90 9.51 2.50 -0.15
C HIS A 90 10.82 2.61 -0.92
N GLU A 91 11.79 1.79 -0.57
CA GLU A 91 13.07 1.77 -1.26
C GLU A 91 12.92 1.35 -2.71
N ARG A 92 12.08 0.36 -2.94
CA ARG A 92 11.84 -0.12 -4.29
C ARG A 92 11.23 0.99 -5.15
N MET A 93 10.26 1.69 -4.61
CA MET A 93 9.65 2.81 -5.32
C MET A 93 10.65 3.93 -5.56
N LYS A 94 11.47 4.20 -4.57
CA LYS A 94 12.47 5.22 -4.66
C LYS A 94 13.50 4.90 -5.74
N ASN A 95 13.94 3.66 -5.76
CA ASN A 95 14.90 3.21 -6.77
C ASN A 95 14.31 3.23 -8.16
N TRP A 96 13.07 2.82 -8.28
CA TRP A 96 12.38 2.82 -9.55
C TRP A 96 12.26 4.25 -10.09
N ARG A 97 11.90 5.18 -9.22
CA ARG A 97 11.77 6.56 -9.59
C ARG A 97 13.10 7.15 -10.03
N LYS A 98 14.14 6.83 -9.26
CA LYS A 98 15.46 7.26 -9.58
C LYS A 98 15.90 6.71 -10.92
N GLY A 99 15.67 5.45 -11.14
CA GLY A 99 15.96 4.81 -12.41
C GLY A 99 15.24 5.47 -13.56
N GLY A 100 13.99 5.80 -13.33
CA GLY A 100 13.20 6.46 -14.35
C GLY A 100 13.69 7.85 -14.67
N GLU A 101 14.21 8.54 -13.67
CA GLU A 101 14.73 9.88 -13.88
C GLU A 101 16.08 9.87 -14.56
N ASN A 102 16.90 8.91 -14.21
CA ASN A 102 18.26 8.84 -14.74
C ASN A 102 18.38 8.00 -15.99
N ALA A 103 17.40 7.17 -16.22
CA ALA A 103 17.46 6.29 -17.36
C ALA A 103 17.39 7.12 -18.62
N PRO A 104 18.15 6.74 -19.59
CA PRO A 104 17.99 7.39 -20.85
C PRO A 104 16.60 7.02 -21.27
N PRO A 105 16.04 7.91 -21.79
CA PRO A 105 14.69 7.69 -22.09
C PRO A 105 14.50 6.38 -22.70
N ALA A 106 14.15 5.65 -22.13
CA ALA A 106 14.13 4.54 -22.33
C ALA A 106 13.75 4.01 -23.11
N GLY A 107 14.03 4.17 -22.99
CA GLY A 107 13.98 3.77 -23.15
C GLY A 107 14.59 3.66 -23.05
N GLU A 108 15.02 3.90 -23.27
CA GLU A 108 15.53 3.79 -22.97
C GLU A 108 15.95 3.32 -22.59
N ASN A 109 15.80 3.10 -22.89
CA ASN A 109 16.03 2.68 -22.30
C ASN A 109 16.13 2.26 -22.10
N GLN A 110 16.09 2.16 -22.50
CA GLN A 110 16.07 1.81 -22.15
C GLN A 110 15.80 1.49 -22.00
#